data_32bfea6838067450d3f22dfbcabceaf9
#
_entry.id   32bfea6838067450d3f22dfbcabceaf9
#
_cell.length_a   1.000
_cell.length_b   1.000
_cell.length_c   1.000
_cell.angle_alpha   90.00
_cell.angle_beta   90.00
_cell.angle_gamma   90.00
#
_symmetry.space_group_name_H-M   'P 1'
#
loop_
_entity.id
_entity.type
_entity.pdbx_description
1 polymer ?
#
loop_
_entity_poly.entity_id
_entity_poly.type
_entity_poly.pdbx_seq_one_letter_code
_entity_poly.pdbx_strand_id
1 'polypeptide(L)' 'ANGFACVRPPGHHSGGRHTINGFCVYNNVAIGARYLRQRNEHLTLDHNLNRVAIVDWDVHHGDGTQHVFQK' A
#
# COMPACT_ATOMS: atom_id res chain seq x y z
N ALA A 1 -15.43 -1.39 -3.24
CA ALA A 1 -15.01 -2.24 -2.11
C ALA A 1 -14.11 -1.46 -1.17
N ASN A 2 -14.15 -1.79 0.10
CA ASN A 2 -13.33 -1.16 1.13
C ASN A 2 -12.57 -2.22 1.89
N GLY A 3 -11.41 -1.84 2.39
CA GLY A 3 -10.60 -2.71 3.23
C GLY A 3 -9.99 -1.92 4.38
N PHE A 4 -9.66 -2.60 5.44
CA PHE A 4 -8.99 -2.02 6.59
C PHE A 4 -7.84 -2.93 7.02
N ALA A 5 -6.63 -2.38 7.07
CA ALA A 5 -5.45 -3.13 7.48
C ALA A 5 -5.11 -2.80 8.93
N CYS A 6 -5.53 -3.66 9.84
CA CYS A 6 -5.20 -3.57 11.27
C CYS A 6 -4.09 -4.57 11.55
N VAL A 7 -2.87 -4.21 11.19
CA VAL A 7 -1.75 -5.15 11.16
C VAL A 7 -0.53 -4.66 11.92
N ARG A 8 0.29 -5.59 12.36
CA ARG A 8 1.61 -5.34 12.96
C ARG A 8 2.60 -6.35 12.39
N PRO A 9 3.87 -5.96 12.21
CA PRO A 9 4.39 -4.60 12.34
C PRO A 9 3.79 -3.66 11.30
N PRO A 10 3.94 -2.32 11.48
CA PRO A 10 3.46 -1.36 10.49
C PRO A 10 4.20 -1.55 9.17
N GLY A 11 3.88 -0.77 8.15
CA GLY A 11 4.47 -1.00 6.84
C GLY A 11 4.75 0.25 6.02
N HIS A 12 4.22 1.41 6.42
CA HIS A 12 4.20 2.58 5.56
C HIS A 12 5.56 3.27 5.35
N HIS A 13 6.59 2.89 6.10
CA HIS A 13 7.95 3.36 5.86
C HIS A 13 8.75 2.39 4.98
N SER A 14 8.24 1.22 4.69
CA SER A 14 8.91 0.22 3.87
C SER A 14 8.60 0.41 2.39
N GLY A 15 9.52 0.07 1.53
CA GLY A 15 9.38 0.19 0.08
C GLY A 15 10.11 1.40 -0.50
N GLY A 16 10.72 2.22 0.36
CA GLY A 16 11.53 3.35 -0.06
C GLY A 16 13.01 2.99 -0.15
N ARG A 17 13.83 4.01 0.10
CA ARG A 17 15.29 3.89 0.02
C ARG A 17 15.84 2.88 1.02
N HIS A 18 15.21 2.80 2.19
CA HIS A 18 15.54 1.86 3.24
C HIS A 18 14.38 0.88 3.38
N THR A 19 14.63 -0.39 3.17
CA THR A 19 13.60 -1.41 3.20
C THR A 19 13.07 -1.67 4.60
N ILE A 20 13.90 -1.48 5.63
CA ILE A 20 13.49 -1.63 7.02
C ILE A 20 13.71 -0.29 7.72
N ASN A 21 12.63 0.35 8.08
CA ASN A 21 12.65 1.66 8.70
C ASN A 21 11.38 1.88 9.51
N GLY A 22 11.48 2.62 10.63
CA GLY A 22 10.33 2.97 11.44
C GLY A 22 9.51 1.76 11.89
N PHE A 23 10.16 0.68 12.30
CA PHE A 23 9.55 -0.60 12.68
C PHE A 23 8.86 -1.33 11.53
N CYS A 24 8.99 -0.83 10.29
CA CYS A 24 8.34 -1.43 9.14
C CYS A 24 9.26 -2.45 8.46
N VAL A 25 8.70 -3.59 8.10
CA VAL A 25 9.40 -4.64 7.36
C VAL A 25 8.80 -4.75 5.96
N TYR A 26 7.51 -5.03 5.87
CA TYR A 26 6.78 -5.07 4.60
C TYR A 26 5.73 -3.96 4.59
N ASN A 27 5.54 -3.32 3.44
CA ASN A 27 4.46 -2.36 3.27
C ASN A 27 3.18 -3.11 2.88
N ASN A 28 2.47 -3.58 3.87
CA ASN A 28 1.30 -4.45 3.70
C ASN A 28 0.20 -3.78 2.87
N VAL A 29 -0.04 -2.50 3.10
CA VAL A 29 -1.10 -1.75 2.40
C VAL A 29 -0.72 -1.54 0.94
N ALA A 30 0.53 -1.19 0.66
CA ALA A 30 1.00 -1.01 -0.71
C ALA A 30 0.96 -2.33 -1.49
N ILE A 31 1.36 -3.43 -0.86
CA ILE A 31 1.30 -4.75 -1.47
C ILE A 31 -0.15 -5.11 -1.79
N GLY A 32 -1.06 -4.88 -0.85
CA GLY A 32 -2.48 -5.16 -1.06
C GLY A 32 -3.07 -4.34 -2.19
N ALA A 33 -2.78 -3.04 -2.24
CA ALA A 33 -3.26 -2.16 -3.29
C ALA A 33 -2.75 -2.57 -4.67
N ARG A 34 -1.46 -2.88 -4.77
CA ARG A 34 -0.84 -3.38 -6.01
C ARG A 34 -1.46 -4.69 -6.45
N TYR A 35 -1.64 -5.60 -5.52
CA TYR A 35 -2.22 -6.90 -5.81
C TYR A 35 -3.64 -6.76 -6.36
N LEU A 36 -4.46 -5.93 -5.73
CA LEU A 36 -5.84 -5.72 -6.18
C LEU A 36 -5.91 -5.12 -7.59
N ARG A 37 -5.08 -4.12 -7.87
CA ARG A 37 -5.04 -3.50 -9.19
C ARG A 37 -4.58 -4.49 -10.26
N GLN A 38 -3.51 -5.20 -9.98
CA GLN A 38 -2.95 -6.17 -10.92
C GLN A 38 -3.95 -7.29 -11.21
N ARG A 39 -4.60 -7.80 -10.17
CA ARG A 39 -5.61 -8.83 -10.33
C ARG A 39 -6.80 -8.33 -11.13
N ASN A 40 -7.24 -7.11 -10.89
CA ASN A 40 -8.34 -6.51 -11.61
C ASN A 40 -8.02 -6.33 -13.10
N GLU A 41 -6.84 -5.82 -13.42
CA GLU A 41 -6.39 -5.68 -14.81
C GLU A 41 -6.40 -7.01 -15.54
N HIS A 42 -5.88 -8.03 -14.88
CA HIS A 42 -5.72 -9.35 -15.46
C HIS A 42 -7.05 -10.06 -15.67
N LEU A 43 -7.98 -9.94 -14.75
CA LEU A 43 -9.24 -10.66 -14.75
C LEU A 43 -10.43 -9.79 -15.18
N THR A 44 -10.24 -8.51 -15.34
CA THR A 44 -11.28 -7.54 -15.72
C THR A 44 -12.52 -7.64 -14.82
N LEU A 45 -12.31 -7.78 -13.50
CA LEU A 45 -13.37 -8.07 -12.56
C LEU A 45 -14.24 -6.87 -12.21
N ASP A 46 -13.62 -5.67 -12.09
CA ASP A 46 -14.33 -4.47 -11.64
C ASP A 46 -13.59 -3.24 -12.13
N HIS A 47 -14.25 -2.41 -12.93
CA HIS A 47 -13.68 -1.18 -13.47
C HIS A 47 -13.32 -0.17 -12.36
N ASN A 48 -14.02 -0.22 -11.21
CA ASN A 48 -13.77 0.69 -10.09
C ASN A 48 -12.45 0.41 -9.38
N LEU A 49 -11.86 -0.76 -9.55
CA LEU A 49 -10.58 -1.11 -8.96
C LEU A 49 -9.37 -0.55 -9.72
N ASN A 50 -9.58 0.19 -10.79
CA ASN A 50 -8.49 0.87 -11.49
C ASN A 50 -7.87 1.99 -10.66
N ARG A 51 -8.61 2.50 -9.70
CA ARG A 51 -8.17 3.57 -8.80
C ARG A 51 -8.36 3.13 -7.37
N VAL A 52 -7.29 3.24 -6.59
CA VAL A 52 -7.29 2.86 -5.18
C VAL A 52 -6.87 4.08 -4.36
N ALA A 53 -7.66 4.41 -3.35
CA ALA A 53 -7.32 5.42 -2.37
C ALA A 53 -6.81 4.73 -1.11
N ILE A 54 -5.70 5.22 -0.59
CA ILE A 54 -5.14 4.75 0.68
C ILE A 54 -5.26 5.88 1.69
N VAL A 55 -5.94 5.62 2.80
CA VAL A 55 -6.05 6.56 3.91
C VAL A 55 -5.13 6.06 5.02
N ASP A 56 -4.09 6.83 5.30
CA ASP A 56 -3.09 6.53 6.31
C ASP A 56 -3.12 7.69 7.32
N TRP A 57 -3.66 7.43 8.50
CA TRP A 57 -3.80 8.47 9.53
C TRP A 57 -2.71 8.42 10.61
N ASP A 58 -1.63 7.73 10.35
CA ASP A 58 -0.48 7.76 11.23
C ASP A 58 0.09 9.18 11.29
N VAL A 59 0.68 9.54 12.43
CA VAL A 59 1.26 10.86 12.61
C VAL A 59 2.50 11.08 11.72
N HIS A 60 3.19 10.01 11.36
CA HIS A 60 4.36 10.07 10.49
C HIS A 60 3.98 9.93 9.03
N HIS A 61 4.69 10.62 8.17
CA HIS A 61 4.50 10.48 6.73
C HIS A 61 4.85 9.07 6.25
N GLY A 62 3.97 8.47 5.48
CA GLY A 62 4.18 7.14 4.89
C GLY A 62 5.07 7.21 3.65
N ASP A 63 6.35 7.49 3.85
CA ASP A 63 7.32 7.69 2.78
C ASP A 63 7.51 6.45 1.90
N GLY A 64 7.42 5.27 2.48
CA GLY A 64 7.52 4.02 1.72
C GLY A 64 6.36 3.86 0.75
N THR A 65 5.15 4.11 1.21
CA THR A 65 3.96 4.05 0.35
C THR A 65 4.05 5.06 -0.79
N GLN A 66 4.47 6.28 -0.48
CA GLN A 66 4.70 7.30 -1.50
C GLN A 66 5.69 6.81 -2.55
N HIS A 67 6.82 6.30 -2.10
CA HIS A 67 7.89 5.84 -2.99
C HIS A 67 7.42 4.71 -3.91
N VAL A 68 6.64 3.76 -3.39
CA VAL A 68 6.14 2.61 -4.18
C VAL A 68 5.29 3.07 -5.36
N PHE A 69 4.45 4.09 -5.16
CA PHE A 69 3.49 4.55 -6.16
C PHE A 69 3.92 5.81 -6.91
N GLN A 70 4.97 6.45 -6.48
CA GLN A 70 5.47 7.66 -7.14
C GLN A 70 6.15 7.29 -8.46
N LYS A 71 5.84 8.08 -9.47
CA LYS A 71 6.46 7.92 -10.78
C LYS A 71 7.36 9.10 -11.12
#